data_dcb4775ab341d4c0d8d684f1455d925f
#
_entry.id   dcb4775ab341d4c0d8d684f1455d925f
#
_cell.length_a   1.000
_cell.length_b   1.000
_cell.length_c   1.000
_cell.angle_alpha   90.00
_cell.angle_beta   90.00
_cell.angle_gamma   90.00
#
_symmetry.space_group_name_H-M   'P 1'
#
loop_
_entity.id
_entity.type
_entity.pdbx_description
1 polymer ?
#
loop_
_entity_poly.entity_id
_entity_poly.type
_entity_poly.pdbx_seq_one_letter_code
_entity_poly.pdbx_strand_id
1 'polypeptide(L)'
;LDRIRRILTQNYVRPDESERIKSKIRDLRTYTIIDKVTAKVDEYRDIHVATFSNLAIDPVVMPDEFVREYPKMLSDGMWCIMQMEYFRLEDELEDELADIFDEPRKPRSVPKRNAGPEDNPFKIANLTPIQMPRLDLDSIIGQRERFTTEEWIDLLLRSAGYEPAGMELRTKLHFIERMVPLIERNYNLCELGPRGTGKSHIYNEVSPYAILLSGGQTTTANLFGRLNASPRHATSMERTGLVGNWDCVTFDEVAGMHFKDTNAIQILKGYMAGGTYARGRESFSADASLVFEGNINDSVHNVLKTTHLFDPFPPEFNEDSAFFDRIHCYLPGWEIPKMRSDLLTNHYGLITDCLSEFCKEMRRRDYTHHIDGFFRLNSDFNTRDEIGVRRTFSGLMKLIFPDENIDKEDARMILEYAIEGRRRVKEQLKIMAGVEFMDVNLGYVDAENPADARIVFVAEQADETLIPEAPLQPGHVFAIGRSIDDEYAVYKLEN
;
A
#
# COMPACT_ATOMS: atom_id res chain seq x y z
N LEU A 1 -12.86 -8.07 24.36
CA LEU A 1 -11.55 -7.51 24.07
C LEU A 1 -10.47 -8.06 25.00
N ASP A 2 -10.66 -8.07 26.35
CA ASP A 2 -9.63 -8.53 27.31
C ASP A 2 -9.26 -10.00 27.16
N ARG A 3 -10.23 -10.87 26.80
CA ARG A 3 -9.98 -12.28 26.54
C ARG A 3 -9.12 -12.48 25.28
N ILE A 4 -9.39 -11.71 24.21
CA ILE A 4 -8.62 -11.76 22.96
C ILE A 4 -7.21 -11.23 23.20
N ARG A 5 -7.08 -10.07 23.88
CA ARG A 5 -5.76 -9.51 24.25
C ARG A 5 -4.93 -10.50 25.06
N ARG A 6 -5.56 -11.23 25.99
CA ARG A 6 -4.87 -12.25 26.80
C ARG A 6 -4.36 -13.39 25.94
N ILE A 7 -5.18 -13.90 25.00
CA ILE A 7 -4.77 -14.98 24.08
C ILE A 7 -3.61 -14.52 23.20
N LEU A 8 -3.69 -13.33 22.61
CA LEU A 8 -2.62 -12.75 21.83
C LEU A 8 -1.35 -12.61 22.64
N THR A 9 -1.41 -12.01 23.82
CA THR A 9 -0.23 -11.78 24.67
C THR A 9 0.44 -13.07 25.15
N GLN A 10 -0.34 -14.14 25.32
CA GLN A 10 0.19 -15.41 25.81
C GLN A 10 0.82 -16.29 24.72
N ASN A 11 0.30 -16.22 23.51
CA ASN A 11 0.66 -17.14 22.43
C ASN A 11 1.46 -16.49 21.28
N TYR A 12 1.49 -15.14 21.21
CA TYR A 12 2.25 -14.44 20.19
C TYR A 12 3.76 -14.65 20.39
N VAL A 13 4.41 -15.11 19.34
CA VAL A 13 5.87 -15.32 19.33
C VAL A 13 6.55 -13.98 19.06
N ARG A 14 7.33 -13.50 20.03
CA ARG A 14 8.20 -12.34 19.84
C ARG A 14 9.57 -12.82 19.36
N PRO A 15 10.23 -12.08 18.47
CA PRO A 15 11.54 -12.45 17.95
C PRO A 15 12.59 -12.72 19.05
N ASP A 16 12.56 -11.96 20.14
CA ASP A 16 13.44 -12.06 21.30
C ASP A 16 13.08 -13.21 22.26
N GLU A 17 11.86 -13.78 22.14
CA GLU A 17 11.39 -14.90 22.98
C GLU A 17 11.44 -16.27 22.27
N SER A 18 11.96 -16.35 21.04
CA SER A 18 11.96 -17.57 20.24
C SER A 18 12.52 -18.78 21.00
N GLU A 19 13.70 -18.68 21.62
CA GLU A 19 14.33 -19.79 22.37
C GLU A 19 13.49 -20.22 23.58
N ARG A 20 12.83 -19.27 24.26
CA ARG A 20 11.92 -19.56 25.37
C ARG A 20 10.68 -20.33 24.91
N ILE A 21 10.13 -19.98 23.76
CA ILE A 21 8.98 -20.66 23.17
C ILE A 21 9.36 -22.07 22.72
N LYS A 22 10.51 -22.24 22.05
CA LYS A 22 11.04 -23.57 21.69
C LYS A 22 11.16 -24.49 22.93
N SER A 23 11.72 -23.98 24.04
CA SER A 23 11.82 -24.72 25.28
C SER A 23 10.43 -25.12 25.81
N LYS A 24 9.45 -24.21 25.76
CA LYS A 24 8.08 -24.52 26.18
C LYS A 24 7.44 -25.62 25.32
N ILE A 25 7.58 -25.55 23.99
CA ILE A 25 7.04 -26.58 23.08
C ILE A 25 7.68 -27.92 23.42
N ARG A 26 9.00 -27.95 23.61
CA ARG A 26 9.74 -29.17 23.98
C ARG A 26 9.26 -29.74 25.32
N ASP A 27 9.12 -28.90 26.34
CA ASP A 27 8.82 -29.33 27.71
C ASP A 27 7.35 -29.75 27.87
N LEU A 28 6.43 -29.04 27.20
CA LEU A 28 4.99 -29.30 27.25
C LEU A 28 4.52 -30.31 26.19
N ARG A 29 5.37 -30.72 25.27
CA ARG A 29 5.09 -31.58 24.10
C ARG A 29 4.17 -30.93 23.07
N THR A 30 3.20 -30.17 23.50
CA THR A 30 2.22 -29.46 22.67
C THR A 30 2.06 -28.04 23.19
N TYR A 31 2.20 -27.04 22.32
CA TYR A 31 2.03 -25.64 22.69
C TYR A 31 1.42 -24.85 21.54
N THR A 32 0.47 -23.98 21.86
CA THR A 32 -0.16 -23.12 20.88
C THR A 32 0.62 -21.82 20.72
N ILE A 33 0.94 -21.47 19.48
CA ILE A 33 1.65 -20.24 19.13
C ILE A 33 0.86 -19.40 18.11
N ILE A 34 1.18 -18.13 18.05
CA ILE A 34 0.72 -17.20 17.01
C ILE A 34 1.97 -16.66 16.32
N ASP A 35 2.12 -17.01 15.04
CA ASP A 35 3.21 -16.52 14.20
C ASP A 35 2.76 -16.45 12.73
N LYS A 36 3.53 -15.73 11.92
CA LYS A 36 3.35 -15.73 10.47
C LYS A 36 4.12 -16.92 9.89
N VAL A 37 3.40 -17.76 9.15
CA VAL A 37 3.97 -18.95 8.49
C VAL A 37 3.95 -18.76 6.97
N THR A 38 5.03 -19.16 6.32
CA THR A 38 5.15 -19.19 4.85
C THR A 38 5.50 -20.60 4.42
N ALA A 39 4.81 -21.12 3.41
CA ALA A 39 5.09 -22.42 2.83
C ALA A 39 5.93 -22.28 1.55
N LYS A 40 6.83 -23.23 1.32
CA LYS A 40 7.63 -23.34 0.08
C LYS A 40 7.68 -24.80 -0.34
N VAL A 41 7.85 -25.03 -1.65
CA VAL A 41 8.12 -26.36 -2.19
C VAL A 41 9.60 -26.69 -2.03
N ASP A 42 9.95 -27.81 -1.41
CA ASP A 42 11.27 -28.43 -1.50
C ASP A 42 11.26 -29.36 -2.72
N GLU A 43 11.80 -28.88 -3.84
CA GLU A 43 11.82 -29.59 -5.13
C GLU A 43 12.60 -30.93 -5.09
N TYR A 44 13.56 -31.07 -4.14
CA TYR A 44 14.36 -32.29 -4.04
C TYR A 44 13.65 -33.41 -3.30
N ARG A 45 12.73 -33.05 -2.38
CA ARG A 45 12.00 -34.00 -1.53
C ARG A 45 10.54 -34.13 -1.93
N ASP A 46 10.06 -33.28 -2.84
CA ASP A 46 8.66 -33.20 -3.27
C ASP A 46 7.69 -33.03 -2.09
N ILE A 47 8.04 -32.13 -1.16
CA ILE A 47 7.25 -31.78 0.02
C ILE A 47 7.11 -30.28 0.17
N HIS A 48 6.06 -29.85 0.87
CA HIS A 48 5.98 -28.47 1.33
C HIS A 48 6.70 -28.32 2.68
N VAL A 49 7.42 -27.21 2.83
CA VAL A 49 8.11 -26.86 4.07
C VAL A 49 7.64 -25.50 4.58
N ALA A 50 7.40 -25.42 5.88
CA ALA A 50 7.01 -24.19 6.56
C ALA A 50 8.23 -23.48 7.15
N THR A 51 8.23 -22.16 7.02
CA THR A 51 9.13 -21.24 7.71
C THR A 51 8.31 -20.24 8.52
N PHE A 52 8.82 -19.87 9.70
CA PHE A 52 8.16 -18.95 10.62
C PHE A 52 8.88 -17.62 10.66
N SER A 53 8.13 -16.52 10.80
CA SER A 53 8.73 -15.19 10.82
C SER A 53 9.44 -14.87 12.12
N ASN A 54 8.92 -15.32 13.25
CA ASN A 54 9.45 -15.00 14.58
C ASN A 54 9.99 -16.23 15.33
N LEU A 55 9.37 -17.40 15.14
CA LEU A 55 9.88 -18.64 15.73
C LEU A 55 11.06 -19.14 14.89
N ALA A 56 12.26 -18.80 15.29
CA ALA A 56 13.50 -19.14 14.57
C ALA A 56 13.85 -20.63 14.71
N ILE A 57 13.06 -21.53 14.09
CA ILE A 57 13.34 -22.95 13.94
C ILE A 57 13.69 -23.25 12.47
N ASP A 58 14.45 -24.35 12.28
CA ASP A 58 14.68 -24.86 10.93
C ASP A 58 13.35 -25.21 10.26
N PRO A 59 13.29 -25.21 8.92
CA PRO A 59 12.06 -25.52 8.22
C PRO A 59 11.46 -26.85 8.66
N VAL A 60 10.15 -26.87 8.86
CA VAL A 60 9.38 -28.06 9.23
C VAL A 60 8.50 -28.48 8.07
N VAL A 61 8.12 -29.76 8.01
CA VAL A 61 7.17 -30.24 7.00
C VAL A 61 5.82 -29.55 7.20
N MET A 62 5.29 -29.00 6.12
CA MET A 62 3.95 -28.43 6.05
C MET A 62 3.02 -29.47 5.43
N PRO A 63 1.99 -29.94 6.14
CA PRO A 63 1.01 -30.84 5.56
C PRO A 63 0.33 -30.23 4.32
N ASP A 64 0.24 -30.99 3.24
CA ASP A 64 -0.33 -30.55 1.97
C ASP A 64 -1.78 -30.08 2.09
N GLU A 65 -2.52 -30.62 3.07
CA GLU A 65 -3.90 -30.24 3.35
C GLU A 65 -4.01 -28.74 3.65
N PHE A 66 -3.12 -28.20 4.49
CA PHE A 66 -3.11 -26.78 4.83
C PHE A 66 -2.72 -25.90 3.64
N VAL A 67 -1.80 -26.37 2.80
CA VAL A 67 -1.39 -25.61 1.60
C VAL A 67 -2.51 -25.58 0.56
N ARG A 68 -3.26 -26.68 0.41
CA ARG A 68 -4.43 -26.72 -0.49
C ARG A 68 -5.58 -25.87 0.01
N GLU A 69 -5.81 -25.88 1.31
CA GLU A 69 -6.87 -25.08 1.94
C GLU A 69 -6.52 -23.59 1.96
N TYR A 70 -5.23 -23.27 2.17
CA TYR A 70 -4.74 -21.89 2.30
C TYR A 70 -3.58 -21.58 1.32
N PRO A 71 -3.83 -21.49 -0.01
CA PRO A 71 -2.78 -21.28 -1.01
C PRO A 71 -1.95 -20.00 -0.82
N LYS A 72 -2.49 -19.02 -0.12
CA LYS A 72 -1.81 -17.76 0.24
C LYS A 72 -0.51 -17.99 1.02
N MET A 73 -0.36 -19.12 1.71
CA MET A 73 0.89 -19.47 2.39
C MET A 73 2.06 -19.64 1.42
N LEU A 74 1.81 -19.97 0.15
CA LEU A 74 2.83 -20.12 -0.89
C LEU A 74 3.36 -18.78 -1.42
N SER A 75 2.67 -17.67 -1.16
CA SER A 75 3.06 -16.32 -1.61
C SER A 75 3.58 -15.45 -0.47
N ASP A 76 2.66 -14.85 0.26
CA ASP A 76 2.98 -13.82 1.26
C ASP A 76 3.10 -14.36 2.68
N GLY A 77 2.73 -15.63 2.86
CA GLY A 77 2.53 -16.21 4.18
C GLY A 77 1.26 -15.69 4.88
N MET A 78 0.93 -16.29 6.01
CA MET A 78 -0.28 -15.97 6.78
C MET A 78 0.00 -15.95 8.27
N TRP A 79 -0.64 -15.02 8.98
CA TRP A 79 -0.72 -15.08 10.43
C TRP A 79 -1.69 -16.16 10.86
N CYS A 80 -1.21 -17.10 11.65
CA CYS A 80 -1.96 -18.28 12.09
C CYS A 80 -1.82 -18.52 13.58
N ILE A 81 -2.88 -19.08 14.17
CA ILE A 81 -2.79 -19.81 15.43
C ILE A 81 -2.38 -21.22 15.05
N MET A 82 -1.27 -21.69 15.58
CA MET A 82 -0.72 -23.01 15.28
C MET A 82 -0.52 -23.80 16.56
N GLN A 83 -0.90 -25.06 16.52
CA GLN A 83 -0.58 -26.03 17.55
C GLN A 83 0.70 -26.73 17.12
N MET A 84 1.81 -26.43 17.82
CA MET A 84 3.10 -27.07 17.60
C MET A 84 3.27 -28.26 18.51
N GLU A 85 3.78 -29.34 17.95
CA GLU A 85 4.13 -30.55 18.69
C GLU A 85 5.64 -30.79 18.63
N TYR A 86 6.14 -31.43 19.68
CA TYR A 86 7.55 -31.83 19.78
C TYR A 86 7.67 -33.33 19.99
N PHE A 87 8.29 -34.00 19.03
CA PHE A 87 8.58 -35.43 19.06
C PHE A 87 10.03 -35.66 19.50
N ARG A 88 10.22 -36.47 20.54
CA ARG A 88 11.58 -36.92 20.91
C ARG A 88 11.93 -38.15 20.10
N LEU A 89 13.19 -38.24 19.66
CA LEU A 89 13.73 -39.44 19.03
C LEU A 89 13.60 -40.69 19.91
N GLU A 90 13.49 -40.53 21.23
CA GLU A 90 13.28 -41.62 22.19
C GLU A 90 11.86 -42.18 22.13
N ASP A 91 10.86 -41.36 21.82
CA ASP A 91 9.46 -41.78 21.74
C ASP A 91 9.21 -42.62 20.48
N GLU A 92 9.88 -42.32 19.35
CA GLU A 92 9.83 -43.14 18.12
C GLU A 92 10.43 -44.55 18.34
N LEU A 93 11.36 -44.66 19.24
CA LEU A 93 11.99 -45.96 19.61
C LEU A 93 11.07 -46.81 20.51
N GLU A 94 10.28 -46.20 21.37
CA GLU A 94 9.32 -46.90 22.23
C GLU A 94 8.11 -47.41 21.45
N ASP A 95 7.59 -46.64 20.49
CA ASP A 95 6.46 -47.06 19.62
C ASP A 95 6.92 -48.12 18.58
N GLU A 96 8.15 -48.01 18.01
CA GLU A 96 8.73 -49.03 17.13
C GLU A 96 9.12 -50.32 17.92
N LEU A 97 9.44 -50.21 19.21
CA LEU A 97 9.74 -51.36 20.06
C LEU A 97 8.48 -52.09 20.53
N ALA A 98 7.34 -51.41 20.59
CA ALA A 98 6.06 -52.07 20.91
C ALA A 98 5.56 -53.00 19.80
N ASP A 99 5.96 -52.72 18.53
CA ASP A 99 5.53 -53.50 17.37
C ASP A 99 6.45 -54.62 16.95
N ILE A 100 7.67 -54.73 17.51
CA ILE A 100 8.70 -55.70 17.07
C ILE A 100 9.45 -56.34 18.26
N PHE A 101 8.86 -57.34 18.87
CA PHE A 101 9.62 -58.38 19.57
C PHE A 101 10.12 -59.40 18.50
N ASP A 102 11.25 -59.10 17.87
CA ASP A 102 12.26 -60.07 17.37
C ASP A 102 13.23 -59.36 16.41
N GLU A 103 14.40 -59.04 16.88
CA GLU A 103 15.77 -59.09 16.30
C GLU A 103 16.72 -57.97 16.79
N PRO A 104 17.99 -58.26 17.00
CA PRO A 104 18.96 -57.28 17.54
C PRO A 104 19.44 -56.33 16.47
N ARG A 105 19.10 -55.03 16.61
CA ARG A 105 19.51 -53.95 15.69
C ARG A 105 20.83 -53.29 16.11
N LYS A 106 21.59 -52.90 15.07
CA LYS A 106 22.84 -52.11 15.18
C LYS A 106 22.56 -50.73 15.71
N PRO A 107 23.45 -50.11 16.51
CA PRO A 107 23.27 -48.76 17.02
C PRO A 107 23.18 -47.75 15.88
N ARG A 108 22.08 -47.02 15.81
CA ARG A 108 21.89 -45.88 14.86
C ARG A 108 22.82 -44.75 15.24
N SER A 109 23.55 -44.26 14.27
CA SER A 109 24.46 -43.13 14.36
C SER A 109 23.77 -41.84 14.73
N VAL A 110 24.40 -41.04 15.61
CA VAL A 110 24.09 -39.63 15.93
C VAL A 110 23.67 -38.87 14.68
N PRO A 111 22.60 -38.04 14.70
CA PRO A 111 22.09 -37.35 13.53
C PRO A 111 23.21 -36.54 12.89
N LYS A 112 23.47 -36.82 11.61
CA LYS A 112 24.43 -36.09 10.79
C LYS A 112 23.95 -34.65 10.62
N ARG A 113 24.86 -33.70 10.52
CA ARG A 113 24.70 -32.26 10.29
C ARG A 113 23.87 -31.87 9.03
N ASN A 114 23.18 -32.82 8.39
CA ASN A 114 22.31 -32.68 7.22
C ASN A 114 20.93 -33.30 7.47
N ALA A 115 20.36 -33.16 8.66
CA ALA A 115 18.99 -33.53 8.95
C ALA A 115 18.04 -32.68 8.05
N GLY A 116 17.08 -33.35 7.40
CA GLY A 116 16.09 -32.69 6.56
C GLY A 116 14.91 -32.11 7.38
N PRO A 117 13.98 -31.40 6.73
CA PRO A 117 12.75 -30.92 7.38
C PRO A 117 11.92 -32.04 8.03
N GLU A 118 11.99 -33.26 7.49
CA GLU A 118 11.32 -34.46 8.02
C GLU A 118 11.89 -34.92 9.36
N ASP A 119 13.18 -34.68 9.57
CA ASP A 119 13.90 -35.04 10.79
C ASP A 119 13.73 -33.95 11.89
N ASN A 120 13.04 -32.85 11.59
CA ASN A 120 12.80 -31.78 12.55
C ASN A 120 11.83 -32.28 13.65
N PRO A 121 12.23 -32.21 14.94
CA PRO A 121 11.36 -32.68 16.02
C PRO A 121 10.13 -31.82 16.24
N PHE A 122 10.09 -30.61 15.69
CA PHE A 122 8.91 -29.74 15.71
C PHE A 122 8.00 -30.09 14.54
N LYS A 123 6.70 -30.26 14.82
CA LYS A 123 5.68 -30.51 13.80
C LYS A 123 4.48 -29.57 13.99
N ILE A 124 3.80 -29.25 12.91
CA ILE A 124 2.55 -28.49 12.94
C ILE A 124 1.41 -29.51 13.02
N ALA A 125 0.77 -29.60 14.17
CA ALA A 125 -0.38 -30.49 14.37
C ALA A 125 -1.68 -29.90 13.89
N ASN A 126 -1.87 -28.60 14.09
CA ASN A 126 -3.05 -27.86 13.64
C ASN A 126 -2.69 -26.42 13.30
N LEU A 127 -3.44 -25.85 12.37
CA LEU A 127 -3.24 -24.50 11.89
C LEU A 127 -4.59 -23.85 11.59
N THR A 128 -4.80 -22.68 12.17
CA THR A 128 -6.00 -21.86 11.94
C THR A 128 -5.59 -20.46 11.56
N PRO A 129 -5.92 -19.98 10.37
CA PRO A 129 -5.63 -18.60 9.97
C PRO A 129 -6.32 -17.59 10.89
N ILE A 130 -5.58 -16.53 11.26
CA ILE A 130 -6.14 -15.34 11.91
C ILE A 130 -6.54 -14.32 10.83
N GLN A 131 -5.79 -14.26 9.75
CA GLN A 131 -6.10 -13.45 8.57
C GLN A 131 -7.17 -14.12 7.72
N MET A 132 -7.85 -13.30 6.91
CA MET A 132 -8.78 -13.81 5.90
C MET A 132 -8.05 -14.68 4.88
N PRO A 133 -8.35 -15.97 4.81
CA PRO A 133 -7.57 -16.88 3.95
C PRO A 133 -7.93 -16.73 2.46
N ARG A 134 -9.15 -16.29 2.17
CA ARG A 134 -9.68 -16.11 0.82
C ARG A 134 -10.77 -15.05 0.81
N LEU A 135 -10.73 -14.18 -0.19
CA LEU A 135 -11.77 -13.21 -0.48
C LEU A 135 -12.59 -13.67 -1.68
N ASP A 136 -13.90 -13.65 -1.58
CA ASP A 136 -14.80 -13.74 -2.72
C ASP A 136 -14.99 -12.32 -3.29
N LEU A 137 -14.10 -11.94 -4.20
CA LEU A 137 -14.07 -10.61 -4.79
C LEU A 137 -15.36 -10.28 -5.54
N ASP A 138 -15.88 -11.24 -6.33
CA ASP A 138 -17.07 -11.03 -7.14
C ASP A 138 -18.32 -10.84 -6.27
N SER A 139 -18.39 -11.53 -5.13
CA SER A 139 -19.45 -11.31 -4.14
C SER A 139 -19.39 -9.88 -3.56
N ILE A 140 -18.21 -9.37 -3.23
CA ILE A 140 -18.07 -8.00 -2.69
C ILE A 140 -18.44 -6.97 -3.76
N ILE A 141 -17.95 -7.14 -4.98
CA ILE A 141 -18.27 -6.26 -6.11
C ILE A 141 -19.79 -6.23 -6.36
N GLY A 142 -20.43 -7.40 -6.36
CA GLY A 142 -21.88 -7.49 -6.53
C GLY A 142 -22.70 -6.86 -5.40
N GLN A 143 -22.13 -6.66 -4.20
CA GLN A 143 -22.82 -5.92 -3.15
C GLN A 143 -22.82 -4.40 -3.38
N ARG A 144 -21.90 -3.85 -4.24
CA ARG A 144 -21.80 -2.41 -4.51
C ARG A 144 -23.12 -1.81 -4.98
N GLU A 145 -23.86 -2.50 -5.81
CA GLU A 145 -25.18 -2.05 -6.34
C GLU A 145 -26.24 -1.79 -5.27
N ARG A 146 -26.05 -2.32 -4.04
CA ARG A 146 -26.99 -2.13 -2.93
C ARG A 146 -26.76 -0.84 -2.15
N PHE A 147 -25.72 -0.09 -2.48
CA PHE A 147 -25.33 1.14 -1.81
C PHE A 147 -25.40 2.30 -2.81
N THR A 148 -25.85 3.45 -2.34
CA THR A 148 -25.56 4.71 -3.04
C THR A 148 -24.05 4.98 -3.03
N THR A 149 -23.58 5.85 -3.91
CA THR A 149 -22.15 6.21 -3.96
C THR A 149 -21.68 6.78 -2.62
N GLU A 150 -22.48 7.60 -1.96
CA GLU A 150 -22.12 8.16 -0.66
C GLU A 150 -22.07 7.10 0.44
N GLU A 151 -23.06 6.22 0.51
CA GLU A 151 -23.07 5.11 1.50
C GLU A 151 -21.87 4.17 1.32
N TRP A 152 -21.47 3.91 0.08
CA TRP A 152 -20.30 3.06 -0.20
C TRP A 152 -18.99 3.73 0.20
N ILE A 153 -18.81 5.02 -0.10
CA ILE A 153 -17.69 5.83 0.37
C ILE A 153 -17.63 5.80 1.90
N ASP A 154 -18.77 6.00 2.57
CA ASP A 154 -18.86 5.95 4.03
C ASP A 154 -18.49 4.58 4.59
N LEU A 155 -18.91 3.50 3.94
CA LEU A 155 -18.52 2.13 4.31
C LEU A 155 -16.99 1.93 4.22
N LEU A 156 -16.36 2.39 3.14
CA LEU A 156 -14.90 2.31 2.97
C LEU A 156 -14.16 3.10 4.06
N LEU A 157 -14.61 4.32 4.35
CA LEU A 157 -14.00 5.16 5.39
C LEU A 157 -14.14 4.52 6.77
N ARG A 158 -15.31 3.99 7.12
CA ARG A 158 -15.53 3.26 8.39
C ARG A 158 -14.67 2.01 8.47
N SER A 159 -14.47 1.32 7.34
CA SER A 159 -13.59 0.15 7.27
C SER A 159 -12.12 0.49 7.55
N ALA A 160 -11.71 1.70 7.20
CA ALA A 160 -10.38 2.26 7.51
C ALA A 160 -10.32 2.92 8.90
N GLY A 161 -11.41 2.91 9.68
CA GLY A 161 -11.46 3.43 11.05
C GLY A 161 -11.92 4.89 11.18
N TYR A 162 -12.31 5.55 10.08
CA TYR A 162 -12.77 6.94 10.10
C TYR A 162 -14.30 7.06 10.24
N GLU A 163 -14.76 8.14 10.89
CA GLU A 163 -16.18 8.48 10.95
C GLU A 163 -16.51 9.55 9.90
N PRO A 164 -17.22 9.19 8.83
CA PRO A 164 -17.54 10.10 7.74
C PRO A 164 -18.69 11.07 8.04
N ALA A 165 -19.43 10.87 9.13
CA ALA A 165 -20.55 11.71 9.47
C ALA A 165 -20.12 13.18 9.64
N GLY A 166 -20.72 14.07 8.85
CA GLY A 166 -20.40 15.49 8.86
C GLY A 166 -19.15 15.88 8.07
N MET A 167 -18.49 14.93 7.38
CA MET A 167 -17.44 15.25 6.42
C MET A 167 -18.03 15.66 5.09
N GLU A 168 -17.47 16.71 4.50
CA GLU A 168 -17.76 17.08 3.12
C GLU A 168 -17.21 16.04 2.13
N LEU A 169 -17.83 15.90 0.97
CA LEU A 169 -17.43 14.93 -0.05
C LEU A 169 -15.96 15.09 -0.44
N ARG A 170 -15.45 16.33 -0.56
CA ARG A 170 -14.05 16.60 -0.86
C ARG A 170 -13.10 16.01 0.20
N THR A 171 -13.41 16.18 1.46
CA THR A 171 -12.64 15.57 2.55
C THR A 171 -12.71 14.04 2.52
N LYS A 172 -13.89 13.48 2.25
CA LYS A 172 -14.04 12.03 2.07
C LYS A 172 -13.18 11.52 0.92
N LEU A 173 -13.12 12.22 -0.22
CA LEU A 173 -12.27 11.87 -1.36
C LEU A 173 -10.78 11.92 -1.02
N HIS A 174 -10.33 12.85 -0.19
CA HIS A 174 -8.93 12.87 0.28
C HIS A 174 -8.57 11.63 1.11
N PHE A 175 -9.46 11.17 1.97
CA PHE A 175 -9.26 9.93 2.71
C PHE A 175 -9.30 8.68 1.80
N ILE A 176 -10.17 8.68 0.78
CA ILE A 176 -10.21 7.61 -0.23
C ILE A 176 -8.93 7.62 -1.07
N GLU A 177 -8.41 8.79 -1.47
CA GLU A 177 -7.16 8.92 -2.23
C GLU A 177 -5.96 8.31 -1.50
N ARG A 178 -5.89 8.41 -0.17
CA ARG A 178 -4.86 7.72 0.63
C ARG A 178 -4.87 6.20 0.45
N MET A 179 -6.00 5.60 0.05
CA MET A 179 -6.10 4.16 -0.20
C MET A 179 -5.73 3.78 -1.65
N VAL A 180 -5.66 4.74 -2.57
CA VAL A 180 -5.31 4.47 -3.98
C VAL A 180 -3.97 3.74 -4.13
N PRO A 181 -2.88 4.06 -3.40
CA PRO A 181 -1.62 3.30 -3.47
C PRO A 181 -1.76 1.82 -3.09
N LEU A 182 -2.77 1.46 -2.31
CA LEU A 182 -3.04 0.08 -1.91
C LEU A 182 -3.74 -0.72 -3.01
N ILE A 183 -4.50 -0.04 -3.89
CA ILE A 183 -5.34 -0.68 -4.91
C ILE A 183 -4.84 -0.48 -6.33
N GLU A 184 -3.97 0.50 -6.59
CA GLU A 184 -3.37 0.77 -7.90
C GLU A 184 -1.90 0.35 -7.93
N ARG A 185 -1.42 -0.14 -9.09
CA ARG A 185 -0.02 -0.56 -9.28
C ARG A 185 0.86 0.61 -9.67
N ASN A 186 2.10 0.60 -9.17
CA ASN A 186 3.11 1.61 -9.49
C ASN A 186 2.56 3.04 -9.38
N TYR A 187 1.76 3.30 -8.36
CA TYR A 187 1.17 4.60 -8.11
C TYR A 187 2.09 5.44 -7.22
N ASN A 188 2.38 6.67 -7.63
CA ASN A 188 3.28 7.56 -6.90
C ASN A 188 2.46 8.71 -6.29
N LEU A 189 2.18 8.63 -4.99
CA LEU A 189 1.44 9.62 -4.23
C LEU A 189 2.39 10.50 -3.41
N CYS A 190 2.15 11.80 -3.37
CA CYS A 190 2.78 12.70 -2.42
C CYS A 190 1.71 13.37 -1.56
N GLU A 191 1.83 13.26 -0.22
CA GLU A 191 0.98 13.97 0.73
C GLU A 191 1.83 14.78 1.69
N LEU A 192 1.81 16.11 1.54
CA LEU A 192 2.45 17.02 2.48
C LEU A 192 1.39 17.88 3.16
N GLY A 193 1.56 18.12 4.46
CA GLY A 193 0.57 18.88 5.22
C GLY A 193 0.87 18.92 6.71
N PRO A 194 -0.02 19.50 7.53
CA PRO A 194 0.19 19.66 8.95
C PRO A 194 0.31 18.33 9.68
N ARG A 195 0.93 18.34 10.86
CA ARG A 195 1.04 17.17 11.74
C ARG A 195 -0.31 16.77 12.32
N GLY A 196 -0.50 15.48 12.54
CA GLY A 196 -1.67 14.96 13.26
C GLY A 196 -2.91 14.77 12.39
N THR A 197 -2.79 14.71 11.06
CA THR A 197 -3.89 14.41 10.12
C THR A 197 -4.05 12.92 9.83
N GLY A 198 -3.28 12.05 10.50
CA GLY A 198 -3.38 10.58 10.35
C GLY A 198 -2.84 10.05 9.02
N LYS A 199 -1.85 10.73 8.39
CA LYS A 199 -1.24 10.30 7.12
C LYS A 199 -0.83 8.83 7.13
N SER A 200 0.05 8.47 8.04
CA SER A 200 0.68 7.14 8.09
C SER A 200 -0.23 6.02 8.59
N HIS A 201 -1.44 6.36 9.13
CA HIS A 201 -2.38 5.37 9.68
C HIS A 201 -2.81 4.32 8.64
N ILE A 202 -3.16 4.74 7.43
CA ILE A 202 -3.63 3.84 6.36
C ILE A 202 -2.57 2.79 6.03
N TYR A 203 -1.29 3.19 5.95
CA TYR A 203 -0.22 2.30 5.52
C TYR A 203 0.34 1.43 6.64
N ASN A 204 0.13 1.84 7.90
CA ASN A 204 0.62 1.09 9.07
C ASN A 204 -0.44 0.14 9.65
N GLU A 205 -1.72 0.54 9.63
CA GLU A 205 -2.77 -0.16 10.38
C GLU A 205 -3.81 -0.85 9.47
N VAL A 206 -4.02 -0.37 8.24
CA VAL A 206 -5.10 -0.87 7.38
C VAL A 206 -4.65 -2.03 6.50
N SER A 207 -3.42 -1.98 5.98
CA SER A 207 -2.96 -3.02 5.05
C SER A 207 -1.69 -3.72 5.51
N PRO A 208 -1.71 -5.07 5.63
CA PRO A 208 -0.52 -5.86 5.89
C PRO A 208 0.42 -5.95 4.67
N TYR A 209 0.02 -5.40 3.52
CA TYR A 209 0.78 -5.37 2.27
C TYR A 209 1.50 -4.04 2.04
N ALA A 210 1.37 -3.10 2.96
CA ALA A 210 2.11 -1.85 2.96
C ALA A 210 3.25 -1.90 3.98
N ILE A 211 4.34 -1.18 3.68
CA ILE A 211 5.44 -0.99 4.62
C ILE A 211 5.73 0.50 4.78
N LEU A 212 5.86 0.92 6.03
CA LEU A 212 6.20 2.29 6.39
C LEU A 212 7.69 2.39 6.74
N LEU A 213 8.39 3.28 6.07
CA LEU A 213 9.79 3.61 6.30
C LEU A 213 9.86 4.93 7.06
N SER A 214 9.99 4.86 8.38
CA SER A 214 10.06 6.05 9.23
C SER A 214 11.47 6.63 9.27
N GLY A 215 11.60 7.92 9.01
CA GLY A 215 12.69 8.84 9.35
C GLY A 215 14.10 8.27 9.34
N GLY A 216 14.53 7.59 8.30
CA GLY A 216 15.82 6.93 8.32
C GLY A 216 16.51 6.83 6.96
N GLN A 217 17.78 6.52 7.03
CA GLN A 217 18.58 6.24 5.85
C GLN A 217 18.15 4.92 5.21
N THR A 218 17.36 5.01 4.15
CA THR A 218 17.06 3.85 3.33
C THR A 218 18.21 3.63 2.34
N THR A 219 18.64 2.38 2.19
CA THR A 219 19.68 2.04 1.23
C THR A 219 19.07 1.54 -0.07
N THR A 220 19.80 1.73 -1.19
CA THR A 220 19.44 1.16 -2.49
C THR A 220 19.24 -0.36 -2.41
N ALA A 221 20.05 -1.04 -1.60
CA ALA A 221 19.95 -2.49 -1.40
C ALA A 221 18.68 -2.90 -0.65
N ASN A 222 18.20 -2.05 0.25
CA ASN A 222 16.95 -2.31 0.96
C ASN A 222 15.73 -2.12 0.04
N LEU A 223 15.70 -1.03 -0.74
CA LEU A 223 14.58 -0.75 -1.65
C LEU A 223 14.53 -1.70 -2.84
N PHE A 224 15.67 -1.95 -3.48
CA PHE A 224 15.77 -2.59 -4.80
C PHE A 224 16.54 -3.90 -4.82
N GLY A 225 16.91 -4.45 -3.67
CA GLY A 225 17.69 -5.67 -3.56
C GLY A 225 19.20 -5.45 -3.62
N ARG A 226 19.94 -6.48 -3.24
CA ARG A 226 21.43 -6.47 -3.23
C ARG A 226 21.98 -6.67 -4.63
N LEU A 227 23.11 -6.02 -4.92
CA LEU A 227 23.88 -6.29 -6.13
C LEU A 227 24.41 -7.74 -6.09
N ASN A 228 24.24 -8.45 -7.22
CA ASN A 228 24.72 -9.82 -7.37
C ASN A 228 24.20 -10.82 -6.31
N ALA A 229 22.97 -10.61 -5.84
CA ALA A 229 22.28 -11.59 -5.00
C ALA A 229 22.20 -12.94 -5.73
N SER A 230 22.70 -14.01 -5.13
CA SER A 230 22.70 -15.33 -5.76
C SER A 230 21.27 -15.85 -5.97
N PRO A 231 20.88 -16.22 -7.20
CA PRO A 231 19.53 -16.76 -7.44
C PRO A 231 19.22 -18.03 -6.64
N ARG A 232 20.25 -18.78 -6.22
CA ARG A 232 20.09 -20.05 -5.51
C ARG A 232 20.07 -19.92 -3.99
N HIS A 233 20.67 -18.86 -3.44
CA HIS A 233 20.89 -18.73 -2.00
C HIS A 233 20.30 -17.46 -1.38
N ALA A 234 19.98 -16.46 -2.21
CA ALA A 234 19.38 -15.21 -1.73
C ALA A 234 17.87 -15.35 -1.58
N THR A 235 17.32 -14.74 -0.52
CA THR A 235 15.88 -14.61 -0.33
C THR A 235 15.25 -13.68 -1.39
N SER A 236 13.95 -13.74 -1.55
CA SER A 236 13.22 -12.79 -2.41
C SER A 236 13.54 -11.34 -2.03
N MET A 237 13.51 -11.03 -0.73
CA MET A 237 13.84 -9.70 -0.20
C MET A 237 15.26 -9.25 -0.58
N GLU A 238 16.25 -10.15 -0.51
CA GLU A 238 17.62 -9.81 -0.89
C GLU A 238 17.79 -9.58 -2.40
N ARG A 239 16.95 -10.23 -3.22
CA ARG A 239 17.01 -10.11 -4.69
C ARG A 239 16.27 -8.88 -5.19
N THR A 240 15.04 -8.65 -4.74
CA THR A 240 14.13 -7.67 -5.30
C THR A 240 13.86 -6.46 -4.37
N GLY A 241 14.33 -6.52 -3.12
CA GLY A 241 14.14 -5.46 -2.15
C GLY A 241 12.68 -5.25 -1.74
N LEU A 242 12.41 -4.11 -1.10
CA LEU A 242 11.07 -3.77 -0.63
C LEU A 242 10.06 -3.67 -1.78
N VAL A 243 10.42 -2.99 -2.88
CA VAL A 243 9.49 -2.77 -4.00
C VAL A 243 9.07 -4.06 -4.70
N GLY A 244 9.84 -5.14 -4.59
CA GLY A 244 9.48 -6.44 -5.14
C GLY A 244 8.72 -7.36 -4.19
N ASN A 245 8.55 -6.95 -2.91
CA ASN A 245 7.94 -7.80 -1.88
C ASN A 245 6.73 -7.16 -1.19
N TRP A 246 6.45 -5.89 -1.46
CA TRP A 246 5.33 -5.14 -0.89
C TRP A 246 4.48 -4.52 -1.98
N ASP A 247 3.19 -4.34 -1.72
CA ASP A 247 2.27 -3.67 -2.64
C ASP A 247 2.39 -2.14 -2.55
N CYS A 248 2.79 -1.64 -1.37
CA CYS A 248 2.99 -0.22 -1.14
C CYS A 248 4.20 0.03 -0.24
N VAL A 249 5.07 0.95 -0.63
CA VAL A 249 6.21 1.42 0.16
C VAL A 249 6.01 2.90 0.47
N THR A 250 5.83 3.21 1.75
CA THR A 250 5.58 4.57 2.23
C THR A 250 6.82 5.14 2.89
N PHE A 251 7.26 6.30 2.42
CA PHE A 251 8.31 7.10 3.04
C PHE A 251 7.65 8.11 3.97
N ASP A 252 7.66 7.82 5.26
CA ASP A 252 7.20 8.73 6.31
C ASP A 252 8.31 9.73 6.66
N GLU A 253 7.94 10.99 6.81
CA GLU A 253 8.87 12.09 7.04
C GLU A 253 9.92 12.25 5.91
N VAL A 254 9.47 12.62 4.70
CA VAL A 254 10.36 12.84 3.54
C VAL A 254 11.56 13.74 3.83
N ALA A 255 11.47 14.66 4.80
CA ALA A 255 12.57 15.50 5.25
C ALA A 255 13.78 14.70 5.77
N GLY A 256 13.56 13.49 6.26
CA GLY A 256 14.60 12.55 6.70
C GLY A 256 15.08 11.57 5.63
N MET A 257 14.55 11.65 4.41
CA MET A 257 14.82 10.71 3.32
C MET A 257 16.18 10.98 2.68
N HIS A 258 17.22 10.30 3.15
CA HIS A 258 18.57 10.44 2.62
C HIS A 258 19.08 9.12 2.01
N PHE A 259 19.60 9.22 0.79
CA PHE A 259 20.29 8.12 0.14
C PHE A 259 21.82 8.37 0.17
N LYS A 260 22.55 7.38 0.70
CA LYS A 260 24.03 7.43 0.68
C LYS A 260 24.63 7.34 -0.71
N ASP A 261 23.89 6.75 -1.63
CA ASP A 261 24.29 6.52 -3.03
C ASP A 261 23.44 7.40 -3.95
N THR A 262 24.09 8.30 -4.66
CA THR A 262 23.43 9.17 -5.65
C THR A 262 22.75 8.40 -6.77
N ASN A 263 23.20 7.16 -7.07
CA ASN A 263 22.53 6.29 -8.02
C ASN A 263 21.15 5.81 -7.53
N ALA A 264 20.89 5.83 -6.22
CA ALA A 264 19.60 5.41 -5.67
C ALA A 264 18.45 6.26 -6.22
N ILE A 265 18.63 7.58 -6.32
CA ILE A 265 17.59 8.49 -6.85
C ILE A 265 17.37 8.20 -8.35
N GLN A 266 18.42 7.87 -9.11
CA GLN A 266 18.26 7.52 -10.54
C GLN A 266 17.50 6.21 -10.72
N ILE A 267 17.78 5.18 -9.90
CA ILE A 267 17.04 3.91 -9.91
C ILE A 267 15.59 4.15 -9.50
N LEU A 268 15.36 4.95 -8.45
CA LEU A 268 14.03 5.32 -7.98
C LEU A 268 13.22 6.03 -9.07
N LYS A 269 13.80 7.00 -9.77
CA LYS A 269 13.17 7.65 -10.92
C LYS A 269 12.84 6.66 -12.05
N GLY A 270 13.74 5.74 -12.35
CA GLY A 270 13.50 4.68 -13.33
C GLY A 270 12.30 3.82 -12.94
N TYR A 271 12.26 3.39 -11.68
CA TYR A 271 11.17 2.61 -11.13
C TYR A 271 9.83 3.37 -11.13
N MET A 272 9.81 4.61 -10.69
CA MET A 272 8.60 5.46 -10.70
C MET A 272 8.02 5.65 -12.10
N ALA A 273 8.86 5.63 -13.12
CA ALA A 273 8.43 5.83 -14.51
C ALA A 273 7.78 4.57 -15.13
N GLY A 274 8.28 3.37 -14.80
CA GLY A 274 7.87 2.17 -15.53
C GLY A 274 7.76 0.89 -14.71
N GLY A 275 7.88 0.94 -13.38
CA GLY A 275 7.82 -0.25 -12.52
C GLY A 275 9.00 -1.22 -12.70
N THR A 276 10.06 -0.79 -13.43
CA THR A 276 11.24 -1.61 -13.69
C THR A 276 12.50 -0.96 -13.15
N TYR A 277 13.43 -1.76 -12.71
CA TYR A 277 14.72 -1.29 -12.21
C TYR A 277 15.82 -2.32 -12.47
N ALA A 278 17.04 -1.83 -12.65
CA ALA A 278 18.21 -2.67 -12.87
C ALA A 278 19.06 -2.80 -11.61
N ARG A 279 19.53 -4.02 -11.32
CA ARG A 279 20.50 -4.31 -10.26
C ARG A 279 21.64 -5.15 -10.81
N GLY A 280 22.80 -4.53 -10.97
CA GLY A 280 23.94 -5.18 -11.60
C GLY A 280 23.66 -5.52 -13.06
N ARG A 281 23.59 -6.81 -13.40
CA ARG A 281 23.28 -7.30 -14.75
C ARG A 281 21.84 -7.73 -14.96
N GLU A 282 21.04 -7.73 -13.90
CA GLU A 282 19.65 -8.17 -13.93
C GLU A 282 18.69 -6.98 -13.94
N SER A 283 17.58 -7.14 -14.65
CA SER A 283 16.45 -6.20 -14.64
C SER A 283 15.26 -6.87 -13.97
N PHE A 284 14.61 -6.14 -13.10
CA PHE A 284 13.46 -6.59 -12.34
C PHE A 284 12.24 -5.72 -12.66
N SER A 285 11.06 -6.32 -12.60
CA SER A 285 9.78 -5.63 -12.62
C SER A 285 9.11 -5.81 -11.27
N ALA A 286 8.47 -4.77 -10.77
CA ALA A 286 7.70 -4.78 -9.53
C ALA A 286 6.51 -3.84 -9.62
N ASP A 287 5.50 -4.08 -8.78
CA ASP A 287 4.20 -3.41 -8.83
C ASP A 287 3.96 -2.47 -7.64
N ALA A 288 4.92 -2.36 -6.72
CA ALA A 288 4.75 -1.53 -5.52
C ALA A 288 4.47 -0.07 -5.86
N SER A 289 3.47 0.48 -5.22
CA SER A 289 3.20 1.91 -5.22
C SER A 289 4.12 2.62 -4.23
N LEU A 290 4.45 3.87 -4.50
CA LEU A 290 5.31 4.68 -3.64
C LEU A 290 4.52 5.85 -3.07
N VAL A 291 4.61 6.03 -1.75
CA VAL A 291 3.98 7.14 -1.05
C VAL A 291 5.03 7.98 -0.36
N PHE A 292 4.95 9.28 -0.54
CA PHE A 292 5.85 10.25 0.07
C PHE A 292 5.06 11.15 1.00
N GLU A 293 5.26 10.99 2.31
CA GLU A 293 4.59 11.75 3.36
C GLU A 293 5.54 12.71 4.05
N GLY A 294 5.05 13.90 4.35
CA GLY A 294 5.85 14.89 5.05
C GLY A 294 5.03 15.97 5.74
N ASN A 295 5.72 16.80 6.48
CA ASN A 295 5.11 17.88 7.22
C ASN A 295 5.46 19.24 6.60
N ILE A 296 4.42 20.04 6.36
CA ILE A 296 4.55 21.47 6.10
C ILE A 296 4.37 22.17 7.44
N ASN A 297 5.40 22.94 7.85
CA ASN A 297 5.44 23.57 9.16
C ASN A 297 4.94 25.03 9.14
N ASP A 298 4.63 25.57 7.97
CA ASP A 298 4.12 26.94 7.77
C ASP A 298 2.79 26.89 7.00
N SER A 299 2.11 28.01 6.89
CA SER A 299 0.92 28.10 6.05
C SER A 299 1.30 27.90 4.58
N VAL A 300 0.43 27.21 3.82
CA VAL A 300 0.65 26.98 2.39
C VAL A 300 0.88 28.28 1.63
N HIS A 301 0.15 29.33 1.98
CA HIS A 301 0.32 30.66 1.41
C HIS A 301 1.73 31.23 1.60
N ASN A 302 2.31 31.10 2.82
CA ASN A 302 3.67 31.54 3.05
C ASN A 302 4.70 30.71 2.30
N VAL A 303 4.49 29.38 2.25
CA VAL A 303 5.36 28.48 1.50
C VAL A 303 5.38 28.87 0.01
N LEU A 304 4.21 29.08 -0.60
CA LEU A 304 4.12 29.47 -2.02
C LEU A 304 4.72 30.85 -2.33
N LYS A 305 4.77 31.77 -1.34
CA LYS A 305 5.44 33.07 -1.52
C LYS A 305 6.95 32.98 -1.47
N THR A 306 7.51 32.02 -0.78
CA THR A 306 8.96 31.96 -0.48
C THR A 306 9.67 30.84 -1.20
N THR A 307 8.96 29.72 -1.49
CA THR A 307 9.53 28.52 -2.08
C THR A 307 8.44 27.72 -2.84
N HIS A 308 8.35 26.42 -2.71
CA HIS A 308 7.39 25.54 -3.35
C HIS A 308 6.91 24.43 -2.41
N LEU A 309 5.81 23.77 -2.73
CA LEU A 309 5.21 22.75 -1.87
C LEU A 309 6.06 21.48 -1.69
N PHE A 310 7.09 21.25 -2.50
CA PHE A 310 8.06 20.16 -2.34
C PHE A 310 9.26 20.53 -1.47
N ASP A 311 9.33 21.76 -0.94
CA ASP A 311 10.42 22.23 -0.07
C ASP A 311 10.76 21.30 1.12
N PRO A 312 9.80 20.57 1.73
CA PRO A 312 10.12 19.60 2.78
C PRO A 312 11.02 18.42 2.36
N PHE A 313 11.21 18.17 1.07
CA PHE A 313 12.16 17.15 0.61
C PHE A 313 13.60 17.59 0.82
N PRO A 314 14.54 16.64 1.03
CA PRO A 314 15.97 16.96 1.13
C PRO A 314 16.51 17.66 -0.13
N PRO A 315 17.60 18.45 0.01
CA PRO A 315 18.17 19.21 -1.11
C PRO A 315 18.52 18.37 -2.34
N GLU A 316 18.96 17.12 -2.15
CA GLU A 316 19.29 16.21 -3.25
C GLU A 316 18.10 15.88 -4.17
N PHE A 317 16.86 16.09 -3.71
CA PHE A 317 15.65 15.95 -4.51
C PHE A 317 15.20 17.31 -5.06
N ASN A 318 15.35 18.39 -4.32
CA ASN A 318 14.84 19.71 -4.69
C ASN A 318 15.46 20.27 -5.96
N GLU A 319 16.64 19.81 -6.36
CA GLU A 319 17.28 20.15 -7.62
C GLU A 319 16.87 19.24 -8.80
N ASP A 320 16.03 18.22 -8.54
CA ASP A 320 15.65 17.20 -9.52
C ASP A 320 14.16 17.25 -9.87
N SER A 321 13.77 18.20 -10.74
CA SER A 321 12.41 18.33 -11.25
C SER A 321 11.88 17.03 -11.89
N ALA A 322 12.78 16.23 -12.47
CA ALA A 322 12.41 14.98 -13.10
C ALA A 322 11.94 13.91 -12.09
N PHE A 323 12.36 13.99 -10.82
CA PHE A 323 11.82 13.15 -9.76
C PHE A 323 10.37 13.51 -9.47
N PHE A 324 10.09 14.79 -9.23
CA PHE A 324 8.76 15.27 -8.90
C PHE A 324 7.77 15.12 -10.06
N ASP A 325 8.23 15.24 -11.31
CA ASP A 325 7.39 15.04 -12.49
C ASP A 325 6.87 13.57 -12.63
N ARG A 326 7.37 12.66 -11.81
CA ARG A 326 6.87 11.26 -11.73
C ARG A 326 5.85 11.02 -10.62
N ILE A 327 5.55 12.04 -9.84
CA ILE A 327 4.46 11.98 -8.87
C ILE A 327 3.13 12.09 -9.63
N HIS A 328 2.26 11.12 -9.43
CA HIS A 328 0.97 11.05 -10.13
C HIS A 328 -0.05 12.01 -9.53
N CYS A 329 -0.11 12.08 -8.22
CA CYS A 329 -1.02 12.93 -7.48
C CYS A 329 -0.32 13.61 -6.30
N TYR A 330 -0.57 14.88 -6.11
CA TYR A 330 -0.24 15.62 -4.90
C TYR A 330 -1.52 15.83 -4.10
N LEU A 331 -1.66 15.10 -2.99
CA LEU A 331 -2.77 15.20 -2.06
C LEU A 331 -2.55 16.38 -1.10
N PRO A 332 -3.48 17.36 -1.02
CA PRO A 332 -3.33 18.53 -0.18
C PRO A 332 -3.61 18.18 1.29
N GLY A 333 -2.59 17.74 2.02
CA GLY A 333 -2.73 17.32 3.42
C GLY A 333 -3.21 18.41 4.38
N TRP A 334 -3.16 19.67 3.98
CA TRP A 334 -3.70 20.81 4.75
C TRP A 334 -5.23 20.92 4.67
N GLU A 335 -5.89 20.30 3.70
CA GLU A 335 -7.34 20.22 3.61
C GLU A 335 -7.91 19.10 4.49
N ILE A 336 -7.05 18.24 5.04
CA ILE A 336 -7.46 17.14 5.89
C ILE A 336 -7.46 17.61 7.36
N PRO A 337 -8.56 17.40 8.08
CA PRO A 337 -8.66 17.84 9.47
C PRO A 337 -7.67 17.07 10.36
N LYS A 338 -7.19 17.73 11.43
CA LYS A 338 -6.42 17.05 12.48
C LYS A 338 -7.29 15.98 13.13
N MET A 339 -6.71 14.79 13.33
CA MET A 339 -7.40 13.66 13.94
C MET A 339 -7.86 13.99 15.37
N ARG A 340 -9.13 13.76 15.62
CA ARG A 340 -9.81 13.91 16.90
C ARG A 340 -10.65 12.66 17.14
N SER A 341 -11.10 12.46 18.37
CA SER A 341 -11.88 11.28 18.73
C SER A 341 -13.23 11.17 18.01
N ASP A 342 -13.81 12.31 17.61
CA ASP A 342 -15.05 12.36 16.84
C ASP A 342 -14.90 11.96 15.36
N LEU A 343 -13.66 11.93 14.85
CA LEU A 343 -13.32 11.44 13.52
C LEU A 343 -12.97 9.95 13.49
N LEU A 344 -12.98 9.27 14.64
CA LEU A 344 -12.75 7.83 14.76
C LEU A 344 -14.10 7.11 14.89
N THR A 345 -14.35 6.16 14.01
CA THR A 345 -15.65 5.48 13.99
C THR A 345 -15.80 4.44 15.10
N ASN A 346 -17.03 4.35 15.61
CA ASN A 346 -17.52 3.23 16.41
C ASN A 346 -18.63 2.46 15.68
N HIS A 347 -18.87 2.78 14.42
CA HIS A 347 -19.87 2.16 13.58
C HIS A 347 -19.29 0.97 12.80
N TYR A 348 -20.19 0.20 12.18
CA TYR A 348 -19.80 -0.97 11.39
C TYR A 348 -19.13 -0.54 10.07
N GLY A 349 -18.07 -1.26 9.72
CA GLY A 349 -17.39 -1.26 8.45
C GLY A 349 -16.97 -2.69 8.10
N LEU A 350 -16.32 -2.89 6.98
CA LEU A 350 -15.63 -4.14 6.70
C LEU A 350 -14.47 -4.30 7.70
N ILE A 351 -14.14 -5.52 8.06
CA ILE A 351 -12.90 -5.74 8.82
C ILE A 351 -11.70 -5.32 7.94
N THR A 352 -10.67 -4.80 8.55
CA THR A 352 -9.47 -4.29 7.83
C THR A 352 -8.85 -5.33 6.92
N ASP A 353 -8.83 -6.61 7.32
CA ASP A 353 -8.38 -7.72 6.48
C ASP A 353 -9.20 -7.83 5.19
N CYS A 354 -10.53 -7.69 5.26
CA CYS A 354 -11.39 -7.73 4.10
C CYS A 354 -11.09 -6.56 3.15
N LEU A 355 -10.93 -5.34 3.69
CA LEU A 355 -10.57 -4.17 2.90
C LEU A 355 -9.19 -4.33 2.24
N SER A 356 -8.21 -4.83 2.96
CA SER A 356 -6.86 -5.00 2.42
C SER A 356 -6.79 -6.10 1.35
N GLU A 357 -7.49 -7.22 1.54
CA GLU A 357 -7.60 -8.27 0.51
C GLU A 357 -8.35 -7.77 -0.72
N PHE A 358 -9.43 -7.01 -0.53
CA PHE A 358 -10.15 -6.35 -1.62
C PHE A 358 -9.21 -5.45 -2.44
N CYS A 359 -8.47 -4.57 -1.78
CA CYS A 359 -7.49 -3.71 -2.46
C CYS A 359 -6.46 -4.54 -3.22
N LYS A 360 -5.89 -5.58 -2.60
CA LYS A 360 -4.88 -6.45 -3.20
C LYS A 360 -5.39 -7.17 -4.45
N GLU A 361 -6.59 -7.75 -4.40
CA GLU A 361 -7.15 -8.45 -5.57
C GLU A 361 -7.54 -7.47 -6.69
N MET A 362 -8.07 -6.29 -6.34
CA MET A 362 -8.41 -5.24 -7.32
C MET A 362 -7.18 -4.64 -8.01
N ARG A 363 -5.96 -4.75 -7.44
CA ARG A 363 -4.71 -4.35 -8.12
C ARG A 363 -4.50 -5.06 -9.46
N ARG A 364 -5.08 -6.23 -9.65
CA ARG A 364 -4.97 -7.02 -10.88
C ARG A 364 -5.86 -6.52 -12.02
N ARG A 365 -6.85 -5.67 -11.71
CA ARG A 365 -7.75 -5.07 -12.68
C ARG A 365 -7.19 -3.74 -13.19
N ASP A 366 -7.57 -3.35 -14.40
CA ASP A 366 -7.17 -2.08 -15.03
C ASP A 366 -8.40 -1.28 -15.43
N TYR A 367 -8.59 -0.12 -14.80
CA TYR A 367 -9.70 0.78 -15.05
C TYR A 367 -9.26 2.11 -15.70
N THR A 368 -8.00 2.19 -16.17
CA THR A 368 -7.43 3.40 -16.80
C THR A 368 -8.16 3.85 -18.06
N HIS A 369 -8.83 2.93 -18.76
CA HIS A 369 -9.52 3.19 -20.03
C HIS A 369 -10.95 3.69 -19.87
N HIS A 370 -11.54 3.63 -18.68
CA HIS A 370 -12.93 4.06 -18.46
C HIS A 370 -13.15 5.56 -18.71
N ILE A 371 -12.12 6.38 -18.56
CA ILE A 371 -12.17 7.82 -18.92
C ILE A 371 -12.63 7.99 -20.36
N ASP A 372 -12.13 7.18 -21.27
CA ASP A 372 -12.33 7.33 -22.72
C ASP A 372 -13.79 7.07 -23.15
N GLY A 373 -14.58 6.42 -22.29
CA GLY A 373 -16.02 6.26 -22.48
C GLY A 373 -16.83 7.57 -22.31
N PHE A 374 -16.30 8.52 -21.55
CA PHE A 374 -17.00 9.75 -21.19
C PHE A 374 -16.27 11.00 -21.66
N PHE A 375 -14.94 11.03 -21.56
CA PHE A 375 -14.12 12.23 -21.73
C PHE A 375 -12.86 11.96 -22.53
N ARG A 376 -12.28 13.02 -23.08
CA ARG A 376 -10.96 13.02 -23.69
C ARG A 376 -10.09 14.07 -23.02
N LEU A 377 -8.90 13.70 -22.61
CA LEU A 377 -7.91 14.65 -22.08
C LEU A 377 -7.48 15.61 -23.20
N ASN A 378 -7.23 16.88 -22.86
CA ASN A 378 -6.81 17.86 -23.84
C ASN A 378 -5.35 17.67 -24.30
N SER A 379 -4.90 18.44 -25.29
CA SER A 379 -3.56 18.33 -25.89
C SER A 379 -2.42 18.78 -24.99
N ASP A 380 -2.71 19.41 -23.87
CA ASP A 380 -1.69 19.94 -22.95
C ASP A 380 -1.11 18.87 -22.01
N PHE A 381 -1.72 17.67 -22.03
CA PHE A 381 -1.15 16.52 -21.31
C PHE A 381 0.05 15.96 -22.02
N ASN A 382 1.17 15.86 -21.33
CA ASN A 382 2.24 14.97 -21.74
C ASN A 382 1.98 13.53 -21.27
N THR A 383 2.77 12.56 -21.71
CA THR A 383 2.61 11.15 -21.37
C THR A 383 2.60 10.89 -19.85
N ARG A 384 3.38 11.63 -19.05
CA ARG A 384 3.43 11.46 -17.59
C ARG A 384 2.18 12.01 -16.93
N ASP A 385 1.68 13.14 -17.43
CA ASP A 385 0.45 13.74 -16.93
C ASP A 385 -0.73 12.81 -17.18
N GLU A 386 -0.81 12.25 -18.40
CA GLU A 386 -1.83 11.28 -18.77
C GLU A 386 -1.78 10.02 -17.90
N ILE A 387 -0.59 9.44 -17.72
CA ILE A 387 -0.40 8.26 -16.85
C ILE A 387 -0.83 8.58 -15.41
N GLY A 388 -0.44 9.74 -14.87
CA GLY A 388 -0.78 10.16 -13.51
C GLY A 388 -2.28 10.26 -13.31
N VAL A 389 -2.97 10.99 -14.19
CA VAL A 389 -4.42 11.17 -14.13
C VAL A 389 -5.18 9.85 -14.33
N ARG A 390 -4.80 9.05 -15.33
CA ARG A 390 -5.44 7.76 -15.60
C ARG A 390 -5.30 6.78 -14.43
N ARG A 391 -4.14 6.74 -13.76
CA ARG A 391 -3.93 5.88 -12.58
C ARG A 391 -4.70 6.38 -11.37
N THR A 392 -4.73 7.69 -11.12
CA THR A 392 -5.54 8.26 -10.03
C THR A 392 -7.01 7.96 -10.27
N PHE A 393 -7.52 8.19 -11.48
CA PHE A 393 -8.89 7.84 -11.86
C PHE A 393 -9.18 6.35 -11.66
N SER A 394 -8.30 5.48 -12.17
CA SER A 394 -8.42 4.01 -12.04
C SER A 394 -8.48 3.59 -10.56
N GLY A 395 -7.60 4.11 -9.73
CA GLY A 395 -7.57 3.79 -8.30
C GLY A 395 -8.84 4.23 -7.57
N LEU A 396 -9.30 5.46 -7.81
CA LEU A 396 -10.56 5.97 -7.25
C LEU A 396 -11.75 5.16 -7.76
N MET A 397 -11.80 4.86 -9.06
CA MET A 397 -12.85 4.04 -9.64
C MET A 397 -12.89 2.63 -9.06
N LYS A 398 -11.75 1.97 -8.88
CA LYS A 398 -11.67 0.65 -8.24
C LYS A 398 -12.19 0.65 -6.81
N LEU A 399 -11.97 1.74 -6.07
CA LEU A 399 -12.47 1.90 -4.70
C LEU A 399 -13.97 2.20 -4.69
N ILE A 400 -14.43 3.18 -5.47
CA ILE A 400 -15.77 3.73 -5.37
C ILE A 400 -16.76 2.97 -6.26
N PHE A 401 -16.34 2.54 -7.46
CA PHE A 401 -17.14 1.84 -8.47
C PHE A 401 -16.49 0.53 -8.91
N PRO A 402 -16.28 -0.43 -7.98
CA PRO A 402 -15.60 -1.68 -8.30
C PRO A 402 -16.38 -2.57 -9.28
N ASP A 403 -17.68 -2.33 -9.41
CA ASP A 403 -18.61 -2.99 -10.34
C ASP A 403 -18.61 -2.37 -11.75
N GLU A 404 -17.76 -1.36 -12.00
CA GLU A 404 -17.64 -0.62 -13.26
C GLU A 404 -18.92 0.16 -13.65
N ASN A 405 -19.92 0.17 -12.78
CA ASN A 405 -21.17 0.89 -13.02
C ASN A 405 -21.07 2.34 -12.52
N ILE A 406 -20.56 3.21 -13.38
CA ILE A 406 -20.34 4.62 -13.09
C ILE A 406 -21.14 5.47 -14.08
N ASP A 407 -21.82 6.50 -13.60
CA ASP A 407 -22.44 7.48 -14.46
C ASP A 407 -21.48 8.61 -14.87
N LYS A 408 -21.92 9.47 -15.79
CA LYS A 408 -21.09 10.53 -16.36
C LYS A 408 -20.70 11.60 -15.34
N GLU A 409 -21.59 11.91 -14.39
CA GLU A 409 -21.34 12.94 -13.37
C GLU A 409 -20.34 12.42 -12.32
N ASP A 410 -20.50 11.19 -11.88
CA ASP A 410 -19.57 10.54 -10.99
C ASP A 410 -18.20 10.37 -11.67
N ALA A 411 -18.16 9.98 -12.94
CA ALA A 411 -16.93 9.89 -13.73
C ALA A 411 -16.24 11.27 -13.87
N ARG A 412 -17.02 12.33 -14.04
CA ARG A 412 -16.53 13.72 -14.08
C ARG A 412 -15.90 14.12 -12.75
N MET A 413 -16.61 13.86 -11.65
CA MET A 413 -16.12 14.16 -10.29
C MET A 413 -14.75 13.50 -10.03
N ILE A 414 -14.62 12.21 -10.34
CA ILE A 414 -13.34 11.49 -10.17
C ILE A 414 -12.27 12.05 -11.10
N LEU A 415 -12.60 12.34 -12.36
CA LEU A 415 -11.65 12.85 -13.33
C LEU A 415 -11.13 14.24 -12.93
N GLU A 416 -12.02 15.15 -12.54
CA GLU A 416 -11.63 16.50 -12.09
C GLU A 416 -10.71 16.41 -10.86
N TYR A 417 -11.03 15.54 -9.91
CA TYR A 417 -10.18 15.28 -8.74
C TYR A 417 -8.78 14.74 -9.14
N ALA A 418 -8.73 13.79 -10.08
CA ALA A 418 -7.48 13.22 -10.56
C ALA A 418 -6.62 14.27 -11.30
N ILE A 419 -7.26 15.10 -12.14
CA ILE A 419 -6.57 16.19 -12.84
C ILE A 419 -6.06 17.22 -11.83
N GLU A 420 -6.84 17.57 -10.80
CA GLU A 420 -6.44 18.51 -9.75
C GLU A 420 -5.17 18.04 -9.03
N GLY A 421 -5.13 16.78 -8.61
CA GLY A 421 -3.95 16.21 -7.95
C GLY A 421 -2.70 16.27 -8.82
N ARG A 422 -2.80 15.96 -10.11
CA ARG A 422 -1.69 16.07 -11.06
C ARG A 422 -1.34 17.53 -11.39
N ARG A 423 -2.34 18.39 -11.54
CA ARG A 423 -2.10 19.81 -11.78
C ARG A 423 -1.30 20.45 -10.65
N ARG A 424 -1.61 20.11 -9.39
CA ARG A 424 -0.84 20.61 -8.25
C ARG A 424 0.64 20.27 -8.35
N VAL A 425 0.99 19.07 -8.83
CA VAL A 425 2.39 18.72 -9.14
C VAL A 425 2.98 19.66 -10.20
N LYS A 426 2.26 19.89 -11.29
CA LYS A 426 2.74 20.71 -12.41
C LYS A 426 2.91 22.17 -12.02
N GLU A 427 2.03 22.72 -11.19
CA GLU A 427 2.16 24.10 -10.71
C GLU A 427 3.44 24.29 -9.86
N GLN A 428 3.83 23.27 -9.08
CA GLN A 428 5.10 23.35 -8.36
C GLN A 428 6.31 23.20 -9.28
N LEU A 429 6.22 22.41 -10.35
CA LEU A 429 7.28 22.30 -11.35
C LEU A 429 7.51 23.60 -12.12
N LYS A 430 6.48 24.43 -12.32
CA LYS A 430 6.63 25.79 -12.87
C LYS A 430 7.57 26.64 -12.03
N ILE A 431 7.49 26.54 -10.71
CA ILE A 431 8.34 27.30 -9.78
C ILE A 431 9.78 26.76 -9.79
N MET A 432 9.93 25.42 -9.83
CA MET A 432 11.21 24.74 -9.64
C MET A 432 12.06 24.64 -10.92
N ALA A 433 11.42 24.37 -12.07
CA ALA A 433 12.09 23.86 -13.26
C ALA A 433 12.04 24.81 -14.47
N GLY A 434 11.31 25.92 -14.39
CA GLY A 434 11.33 26.98 -15.41
C GLY A 434 10.46 26.69 -16.64
N VAL A 435 10.92 27.19 -17.82
CA VAL A 435 10.11 27.44 -19.01
C VAL A 435 9.36 26.24 -19.58
N GLU A 436 9.87 25.03 -19.43
CA GLU A 436 9.24 23.82 -20.02
C GLU A 436 7.88 23.44 -19.40
N PHE A 437 7.56 24.00 -18.23
CA PHE A 437 6.31 23.71 -17.51
C PHE A 437 5.33 24.90 -17.49
N MET A 438 5.65 26.01 -18.15
CA MET A 438 4.91 27.28 -18.04
C MET A 438 3.50 27.23 -18.64
N ASP A 439 3.31 26.52 -19.74
CA ASP A 439 2.05 26.52 -20.50
C ASP A 439 1.22 25.24 -20.25
N VAL A 440 0.96 24.89 -18.98
CA VAL A 440 0.22 23.70 -18.66
C VAL A 440 -1.20 24.02 -18.24
N ASN A 441 -2.18 23.73 -19.10
CA ASN A 441 -3.63 23.89 -18.85
C ASN A 441 -4.30 22.51 -18.92
N LEU A 442 -4.13 21.70 -17.86
CA LEU A 442 -4.72 20.38 -17.81
C LEU A 442 -6.24 20.45 -17.76
N GLY A 443 -6.91 19.79 -18.68
CA GLY A 443 -8.34 19.79 -18.82
C GLY A 443 -8.86 18.64 -19.65
N TYR A 444 -10.13 18.61 -19.91
CA TYR A 444 -10.77 17.56 -20.68
C TYR A 444 -11.92 18.09 -21.53
N VAL A 445 -12.35 17.29 -22.48
CA VAL A 445 -13.46 17.55 -23.38
C VAL A 445 -14.45 16.41 -23.24
N ASP A 446 -15.74 16.75 -23.21
CA ASP A 446 -16.81 15.75 -23.23
C ASP A 446 -16.78 14.97 -24.55
N ALA A 447 -16.79 13.63 -24.50
CA ALA A 447 -16.68 12.78 -25.68
C ALA A 447 -17.89 12.91 -26.62
N GLU A 448 -19.08 13.20 -26.07
CA GLU A 448 -20.33 13.36 -26.83
C GLU A 448 -20.59 14.83 -27.27
N ASN A 449 -20.03 15.78 -26.48
CA ASN A 449 -20.17 17.20 -26.76
C ASN A 449 -18.80 17.91 -26.75
N PRO A 450 -18.07 17.92 -27.87
CA PRO A 450 -16.75 18.56 -27.93
C PRO A 450 -16.73 20.06 -27.63
N ALA A 451 -17.88 20.71 -27.58
CA ALA A 451 -17.94 22.11 -27.16
C ALA A 451 -17.90 22.29 -25.63
N ASP A 452 -18.15 21.25 -24.85
CA ASP A 452 -17.97 21.24 -23.39
C ASP A 452 -16.51 20.86 -23.04
N ALA A 453 -15.61 21.82 -23.22
CA ALA A 453 -14.21 21.72 -22.83
C ALA A 453 -14.01 22.41 -21.49
N ARG A 454 -13.32 21.74 -20.55
CA ARG A 454 -13.07 22.27 -19.22
C ARG A 454 -11.61 22.17 -18.85
N ILE A 455 -11.10 23.23 -18.20
CA ILE A 455 -9.77 23.26 -17.59
C ILE A 455 -9.96 23.16 -16.08
N VAL A 456 -9.18 22.30 -15.45
CA VAL A 456 -9.22 22.11 -13.99
C VAL A 456 -8.15 22.98 -13.36
N PHE A 457 -8.51 23.79 -12.39
CA PHE A 457 -7.65 24.70 -11.66
C PHE A 457 -7.39 24.20 -10.24
N VAL A 458 -6.33 24.69 -9.63
CA VAL A 458 -5.99 24.45 -8.23
C VAL A 458 -5.74 25.79 -7.53
N ALA A 459 -6.03 25.85 -6.24
CA ALA A 459 -5.82 27.08 -5.46
C ALA A 459 -4.34 27.44 -5.32
N GLU A 460 -3.44 26.46 -5.43
CA GLU A 460 -1.99 26.57 -5.28
C GLU A 460 -1.28 26.87 -6.62
N GLN A 461 -1.88 27.67 -7.48
CA GLN A 461 -1.27 28.06 -8.76
C GLN A 461 -0.06 28.98 -8.52
N ALA A 462 0.96 28.82 -9.36
CA ALA A 462 2.17 29.62 -9.30
C ALA A 462 1.96 31.07 -9.77
N ASP A 463 0.87 31.35 -10.48
CA ASP A 463 0.58 32.66 -11.08
C ASP A 463 -0.91 32.99 -10.96
N GLU A 464 -1.25 33.85 -9.99
CA GLU A 464 -2.64 34.32 -9.77
C GLU A 464 -3.20 35.10 -10.98
N THR A 465 -2.32 35.59 -11.89
CA THR A 465 -2.75 36.37 -13.07
C THR A 465 -3.36 35.49 -14.17
N LEU A 466 -3.25 34.17 -14.07
CA LEU A 466 -3.78 33.23 -15.06
C LEU A 466 -5.15 32.63 -14.67
N ILE A 467 -5.76 33.06 -13.58
CA ILE A 467 -7.18 32.73 -13.35
C ILE A 467 -7.97 33.51 -14.40
N PRO A 468 -8.53 32.85 -15.43
CA PRO A 468 -9.35 33.58 -16.38
C PRO A 468 -10.53 34.17 -15.62
N GLU A 469 -10.80 35.47 -15.77
CA GLU A 469 -12.14 36.06 -15.51
C GLU A 469 -13.15 35.49 -16.52
N ALA A 470 -13.22 34.16 -16.64
CA ALA A 470 -14.30 33.56 -17.41
C ALA A 470 -15.56 33.68 -16.58
N PRO A 471 -16.66 34.19 -17.14
CA PRO A 471 -17.90 34.21 -16.42
C PRO A 471 -18.30 32.79 -16.09
N LEU A 472 -18.29 32.45 -14.78
CA LEU A 472 -18.72 31.16 -14.26
C LEU A 472 -20.16 30.92 -14.73
N GLN A 473 -20.39 29.89 -15.51
CA GLN A 473 -21.74 29.53 -15.93
C GLN A 473 -22.51 28.90 -14.75
N PRO A 474 -23.80 29.20 -14.59
CA PRO A 474 -24.62 28.62 -13.52
C PRO A 474 -24.63 27.09 -13.63
N GLY A 475 -24.27 26.41 -12.56
CA GLY A 475 -24.23 24.95 -12.48
C GLY A 475 -22.83 24.35 -12.29
N HIS A 476 -21.75 25.12 -12.38
CA HIS A 476 -20.39 24.66 -12.20
C HIS A 476 -19.83 25.17 -10.87
N VAL A 477 -20.15 24.46 -9.80
CA VAL A 477 -19.58 24.75 -8.48
C VAL A 477 -18.51 23.71 -8.22
N PHE A 478 -17.24 24.11 -8.32
CA PHE A 478 -16.16 23.59 -7.49
C PHE A 478 -14.85 24.34 -7.79
N ALA A 479 -14.86 25.66 -7.57
CA ALA A 479 -13.63 26.35 -7.23
C ALA A 479 -13.74 26.73 -5.75
N ILE A 480 -13.25 25.90 -4.85
CA ILE A 480 -13.04 26.32 -3.47
C ILE A 480 -11.68 27.01 -3.45
N GLY A 481 -11.66 28.32 -3.69
CA GLY A 481 -10.52 29.17 -3.43
C GLY A 481 -10.44 29.48 -1.94
N ARG A 482 -9.30 29.32 -1.32
CA ARG A 482 -9.01 29.90 -0.02
C ARG A 482 -8.63 31.37 -0.22
N SER A 483 -9.32 32.28 0.46
CA SER A 483 -8.92 33.69 0.50
C SER A 483 -7.59 33.87 1.24
N ILE A 484 -6.87 34.91 0.85
CA ILE A 484 -5.54 35.31 1.40
C ILE A 484 -5.58 35.56 2.93
N ASP A 485 -6.75 35.77 3.51
CA ASP A 485 -6.97 36.18 4.91
C ASP A 485 -7.55 35.08 5.82
N ASP A 486 -7.22 33.79 5.57
CA ASP A 486 -7.68 32.64 6.39
C ASP A 486 -9.20 32.40 6.44
N GLU A 487 -10.01 33.13 5.70
CA GLU A 487 -11.43 32.90 5.56
C GLU A 487 -11.72 32.09 4.28
N TYR A 488 -12.52 31.02 4.43
CA TYR A 488 -13.02 30.25 3.31
C TYR A 488 -14.02 31.08 2.55
N ALA A 489 -13.70 31.56 1.37
CA ALA A 489 -14.66 32.15 0.46
C ALA A 489 -15.38 31.04 -0.32
N VAL A 490 -16.58 30.72 0.08
CA VAL A 490 -17.52 29.95 -0.73
C VAL A 490 -18.19 30.92 -1.68
N TYR A 491 -17.81 30.90 -2.93
CA TYR A 491 -18.54 31.65 -3.96
C TYR A 491 -19.83 30.90 -4.29
N LYS A 492 -20.94 31.31 -3.69
CA LYS A 492 -22.26 30.90 -4.08
C LYS A 492 -22.66 31.75 -5.29
N LEU A 493 -22.76 31.13 -6.45
CA LEU A 493 -23.37 31.77 -7.61
C LEU A 493 -24.88 31.81 -7.39
N GLU A 494 -25.41 32.97 -7.13
CA GLU A 494 -26.87 33.22 -7.24
C GLU A 494 -27.23 33.45 -8.70
N ASN A 495 -28.35 32.80 -9.13
CA ASN A 495 -28.94 32.92 -10.47
C ASN A 495 -29.34 34.38 -10.81
#